data_d6ce2f18055fc46f96e1819d55ace09c
#
_entry.id   d6ce2f18055fc46f96e1819d55ace09c
#
_cell.length_a   1.000
_cell.length_b   1.000
_cell.length_c   1.000
_cell.angle_alpha   90.00
_cell.angle_beta   90.00
_cell.angle_gamma   90.00
#
_symmetry.space_group_name_H-M   'P 1'
#
loop_
_entity.id
_entity.type
_entity.pdbx_description
1 polymer ?
#
loop_
_entity_poly.entity_id
_entity_poly.type
_entity_poly.pdbx_seq_one_letter_code
_entity_poly.pdbx_strand_id
1 'polypeptide(L)'
;MRDSLIVLALRLLAALPLPIAQGLGWCVGSLAALVPNRERRNAEVNVALCFPGMPPAERRRFVRRALVENARTLVESPRAWLQDPDRLLARVDPQDGERQIRERLALGKGLIFAAPHLGNWEMGVHFLTRTTPTTVLYRPPRQQVLESVMVQGRGRDRARVVPTDASGIRALYHALARGERGLRRGARRRP
;
A
#
# COMPACT_ATOMS: atom_id res chain seq x y z
N MET A 1 -24.74 -6.87 10.16
CA MET A 1 -24.13 -6.42 11.44
C MET A 1 -22.61 -6.47 11.45
N ARG A 2 -21.98 -7.63 11.25
CA ARG A 2 -20.50 -7.76 11.28
C ARG A 2 -19.80 -6.85 10.28
N ASP A 3 -20.25 -6.79 9.05
CA ASP A 3 -19.64 -5.97 7.99
C ASP A 3 -19.77 -4.47 8.26
N SER A 4 -20.91 -4.05 8.82
CA SER A 4 -21.13 -2.65 9.21
C SER A 4 -20.19 -2.23 10.35
N LEU A 5 -19.88 -3.13 11.29
CA LEU A 5 -18.92 -2.88 12.38
C LEU A 5 -17.48 -2.76 11.84
N ILE A 6 -17.10 -3.57 10.86
CA ILE A 6 -15.79 -3.49 10.22
C ILE A 6 -15.64 -2.13 9.50
N VAL A 7 -16.63 -1.73 8.71
CA VAL A 7 -16.61 -0.43 8.01
C VAL A 7 -16.54 0.72 9.01
N LEU A 8 -17.31 0.67 10.09
CA LEU A 8 -17.27 1.69 11.15
C LEU A 8 -15.87 1.76 11.77
N ALA A 9 -15.28 0.63 12.14
CA ALA A 9 -13.93 0.57 12.71
C ALA A 9 -12.88 1.17 11.74
N LEU A 10 -12.95 0.83 10.45
CA LEU A 10 -12.05 1.39 9.45
C LEU A 10 -12.22 2.92 9.31
N ARG A 11 -13.46 3.42 9.35
CA ARG A 11 -13.74 4.86 9.31
C ARG A 11 -13.21 5.58 10.55
N LEU A 12 -13.37 5.00 11.73
CA LEU A 12 -12.84 5.55 12.97
C LEU A 12 -11.31 5.60 12.94
N LEU A 13 -10.65 4.51 12.51
CA LEU A 13 -9.19 4.50 12.34
C LEU A 13 -8.72 5.54 11.30
N ALA A 14 -9.43 5.67 10.20
CA ALA A 14 -9.11 6.67 9.18
C ALA A 14 -9.25 8.11 9.68
N ALA A 15 -10.19 8.37 10.59
CA ALA A 15 -10.45 9.70 11.14
C ALA A 15 -9.43 10.12 12.22
N LEU A 16 -8.70 9.17 12.83
CA LEU A 16 -7.73 9.48 13.88
C LEU A 16 -6.62 10.42 13.37
N PRO A 17 -6.18 11.40 14.16
CA PRO A 17 -4.93 12.11 13.90
C PRO A 17 -3.75 11.14 13.77
N LEU A 18 -2.81 11.43 12.87
CA LEU A 18 -1.70 10.51 12.59
C LEU A 18 -0.89 10.12 13.84
N PRO A 19 -0.55 11.03 14.77
CA PRO A 19 0.19 10.64 15.98
C PRO A 19 -0.58 9.66 16.87
N ILE A 20 -1.92 9.80 16.93
CA ILE A 20 -2.77 8.87 17.71
C ILE A 20 -2.83 7.50 17.03
N ALA A 21 -3.00 7.45 15.71
CA ALA A 21 -2.95 6.21 14.95
C ALA A 21 -1.60 5.49 15.10
N GLN A 22 -0.50 6.24 15.06
CA GLN A 22 0.86 5.74 15.28
C GLN A 22 1.04 5.21 16.70
N GLY A 23 0.54 5.91 17.70
CA GLY A 23 0.55 5.47 19.12
C GLY A 23 -0.24 4.18 19.30
N LEU A 24 -1.44 4.09 18.72
CA LEU A 24 -2.26 2.87 18.74
C LEU A 24 -1.52 1.69 18.08
N GLY A 25 -0.93 1.91 16.91
CA GLY A 25 -0.12 0.91 16.21
C GLY A 25 1.07 0.45 17.06
N TRP A 26 1.75 1.38 17.76
CA TRP A 26 2.83 1.05 18.68
C TRP A 26 2.34 0.17 19.85
N CYS A 27 1.21 0.49 20.46
CA CYS A 27 0.62 -0.32 21.53
C CYS A 27 0.29 -1.73 21.05
N VAL A 28 -0.41 -1.86 19.91
CA VAL A 28 -0.79 -3.16 19.33
C VAL A 28 0.44 -3.99 18.97
N GLY A 29 1.43 -3.40 18.32
CA GLY A 29 2.66 -4.10 17.92
C GLY A 29 3.52 -4.50 19.13
N SER A 30 3.58 -3.66 20.16
CA SER A 30 4.28 -3.98 21.41
C SER A 30 3.61 -5.14 22.14
N LEU A 31 2.28 -5.15 22.22
CA LEU A 31 1.52 -6.26 22.79
C LEU A 31 1.75 -7.55 21.98
N ALA A 32 1.69 -7.48 20.65
CA ALA A 32 1.98 -8.62 19.78
C ALA A 32 3.41 -9.17 19.98
N ALA A 33 4.36 -8.34 20.34
CA ALA A 33 5.71 -8.79 20.67
C ALA A 33 5.84 -9.46 22.03
N LEU A 34 4.91 -9.22 22.95
CA LEU A 34 4.94 -9.81 24.29
C LEU A 34 4.25 -11.18 24.35
N VAL A 35 3.14 -11.36 23.62
CA VAL A 35 2.36 -12.61 23.64
C VAL A 35 2.79 -13.56 22.54
N PRO A 36 2.77 -14.89 22.75
CA PRO A 36 2.97 -15.87 21.69
C PRO A 36 1.85 -15.76 20.64
N ASN A 37 2.22 -15.48 19.38
CA ASN A 37 1.27 -15.41 18.28
C ASN A 37 1.97 -15.76 16.95
N ARG A 38 1.19 -15.96 15.88
CA ARG A 38 1.67 -16.35 14.56
C ARG A 38 2.59 -15.29 13.95
N GLU A 39 2.24 -14.00 14.07
CA GLU A 39 2.98 -12.89 13.46
C GLU A 39 4.37 -12.75 14.09
N ARG A 40 4.45 -12.89 15.40
CA ARG A 40 5.73 -12.91 16.12
C ARG A 40 6.58 -14.10 15.65
N ARG A 41 6.02 -15.29 15.59
CA ARG A 41 6.75 -16.49 15.13
C ARG A 41 7.27 -16.31 13.69
N ASN A 42 6.44 -15.78 12.79
CA ASN A 42 6.84 -15.50 11.42
C ASN A 42 8.00 -14.48 11.37
N ALA A 43 7.92 -13.41 12.15
CA ALA A 43 8.98 -12.41 12.24
C ALA A 43 10.28 -13.01 12.79
N GLU A 44 10.21 -13.84 13.84
CA GLU A 44 11.37 -14.53 14.42
C GLU A 44 12.07 -15.43 13.38
N VAL A 45 11.30 -16.22 12.63
CA VAL A 45 11.84 -17.10 11.57
C VAL A 45 12.47 -16.27 10.45
N ASN A 46 11.77 -15.26 9.94
CA ASN A 46 12.27 -14.43 8.86
C ASN A 46 13.58 -13.71 9.23
N VAL A 47 13.63 -13.12 10.44
CA VAL A 47 14.84 -12.44 10.91
C VAL A 47 15.99 -13.43 11.10
N ALA A 48 15.71 -14.65 11.60
CA ALA A 48 16.75 -15.68 11.74
C ALA A 48 17.31 -16.12 10.39
N LEU A 49 16.47 -16.22 9.36
CA LEU A 49 16.90 -16.59 8.00
C LEU A 49 17.68 -15.48 7.31
N CYS A 50 17.22 -14.22 7.44
CA CYS A 50 17.87 -13.08 6.80
C CYS A 50 19.18 -12.67 7.49
N PHE A 51 19.27 -12.87 8.80
CA PHE A 51 20.40 -12.44 9.64
C PHE A 51 20.88 -13.57 10.57
N PRO A 52 21.45 -14.65 10.03
CA PRO A 52 21.82 -15.85 10.83
C PRO A 52 22.84 -15.54 11.92
N GLY A 53 23.76 -14.59 11.68
CA GLY A 53 24.78 -14.16 12.64
C GLY A 53 24.32 -13.15 13.68
N MET A 54 23.07 -12.72 13.66
CA MET A 54 22.58 -11.68 14.60
C MET A 54 22.47 -12.23 16.03
N PRO A 55 23.08 -11.55 17.04
CA PRO A 55 23.00 -11.96 18.42
C PRO A 55 21.55 -12.09 18.94
N PRO A 56 21.22 -13.04 19.83
CA PRO A 56 19.86 -13.26 20.29
C PRO A 56 19.16 -12.03 20.88
N ALA A 57 19.89 -11.19 21.60
CA ALA A 57 19.34 -9.97 22.20
C ALA A 57 18.97 -8.93 21.13
N GLU A 58 19.81 -8.76 20.12
CA GLU A 58 19.58 -7.87 19.00
C GLU A 58 18.41 -8.38 18.14
N ARG A 59 18.36 -9.68 17.88
CA ARG A 59 17.26 -10.33 17.15
C ARG A 59 15.92 -10.08 17.81
N ARG A 60 15.80 -10.22 19.13
CA ARG A 60 14.57 -9.91 19.87
C ARG A 60 14.15 -8.44 19.72
N ARG A 61 15.09 -7.51 19.78
CA ARG A 61 14.81 -6.08 19.57
C ARG A 61 14.35 -5.80 18.15
N PHE A 62 15.00 -6.43 17.17
CA PHE A 62 14.63 -6.29 15.74
C PHE A 62 13.22 -6.81 15.47
N VAL A 63 12.90 -8.03 15.95
CA VAL A 63 11.55 -8.62 15.83
C VAL A 63 10.49 -7.72 16.46
N ARG A 64 10.73 -7.22 17.67
CA ARG A 64 9.81 -6.27 18.33
C ARG A 64 9.59 -5.03 17.48
N ARG A 65 10.65 -4.43 16.95
CA ARG A 65 10.56 -3.25 16.08
C ARG A 65 9.77 -3.56 14.82
N ALA A 66 10.04 -4.68 14.16
CA ALA A 66 9.32 -5.10 12.97
C ALA A 66 7.81 -5.28 13.22
N LEU A 67 7.42 -5.87 14.37
CA LEU A 67 6.02 -6.04 14.75
C LEU A 67 5.35 -4.68 15.00
N VAL A 68 6.04 -3.76 15.67
CA VAL A 68 5.54 -2.40 15.93
C VAL A 68 5.31 -1.65 14.62
N GLU A 69 6.29 -1.64 13.71
CA GLU A 69 6.17 -0.92 12.43
C GLU A 69 5.09 -1.54 11.53
N ASN A 70 4.96 -2.88 11.53
CA ASN A 70 3.89 -3.55 10.83
C ASN A 70 2.49 -3.18 11.39
N ALA A 71 2.34 -3.13 12.71
CA ALA A 71 1.10 -2.72 13.34
C ALA A 71 0.75 -1.25 13.07
N ARG A 72 1.73 -0.35 13.07
CA ARG A 72 1.55 1.05 12.66
C ARG A 72 1.02 1.14 11.24
N THR A 73 1.65 0.43 10.29
CA THR A 73 1.21 0.38 8.89
C THR A 73 -0.23 -0.12 8.77
N LEU A 74 -0.61 -1.18 9.51
CA LEU A 74 -1.97 -1.72 9.48
C LEU A 74 -3.00 -0.72 10.01
N VAL A 75 -2.69 -0.01 11.10
CA VAL A 75 -3.57 1.02 11.67
C VAL A 75 -3.72 2.23 10.75
N GLU A 76 -2.69 2.55 9.96
CA GLU A 76 -2.72 3.66 9.01
C GLU A 76 -3.39 3.32 7.68
N SER A 77 -3.40 2.06 7.26
CA SER A 77 -3.91 1.66 5.95
C SER A 77 -5.34 2.15 5.66
N PRO A 78 -6.29 2.16 6.62
CA PRO A 78 -7.61 2.74 6.41
C PRO A 78 -7.61 4.20 6.00
N ARG A 79 -6.62 4.99 6.43
CA ARG A 79 -6.48 6.40 6.02
C ARG A 79 -6.20 6.49 4.52
N ALA A 80 -5.28 5.67 4.02
CA ALA A 80 -4.97 5.64 2.59
C ALA A 80 -6.18 5.24 1.74
N TRP A 81 -7.03 4.35 2.24
CA TRP A 81 -8.21 3.91 1.50
C TRP A 81 -9.42 4.85 1.59
N LEU A 82 -9.57 5.61 2.68
CA LEU A 82 -10.80 6.34 2.99
C LEU A 82 -10.64 7.86 2.96
N GLN A 83 -9.42 8.38 3.16
CA GLN A 83 -9.17 9.82 3.10
C GLN A 83 -8.94 10.29 1.66
N ASP A 84 -9.01 11.61 1.47
CA ASP A 84 -8.74 12.27 0.20
C ASP A 84 -7.25 12.08 -0.18
N PRO A 85 -6.96 11.49 -1.36
CA PRO A 85 -5.60 11.29 -1.84
C PRO A 85 -4.79 12.58 -1.93
N ASP A 86 -5.40 13.72 -2.29
CA ASP A 86 -4.69 14.99 -2.40
C ASP A 86 -4.16 15.47 -1.06
N ARG A 87 -4.96 15.33 0.00
CA ARG A 87 -4.54 15.69 1.37
C ARG A 87 -3.43 14.75 1.88
N LEU A 88 -3.47 13.49 1.47
CA LEU A 88 -2.45 12.52 1.84
C LEU A 88 -1.15 12.82 1.11
N LEU A 89 -1.20 13.03 -0.19
CA LEU A 89 -0.03 13.28 -1.04
C LEU A 89 0.64 14.63 -0.77
N ALA A 90 -0.08 15.61 -0.23
CA ALA A 90 0.50 16.87 0.24
C ALA A 90 1.59 16.69 1.32
N ARG A 91 1.66 15.51 1.95
CA ARG A 91 2.67 15.15 2.95
C ARG A 91 3.80 14.28 2.39
N VAL A 92 3.75 13.95 1.11
CA VAL A 92 4.77 13.13 0.43
C VAL A 92 5.72 14.07 -0.28
N ASP A 93 6.99 13.96 0.04
CA ASP A 93 8.05 14.57 -0.76
C ASP A 93 8.39 13.63 -1.92
N PRO A 94 8.02 13.96 -3.16
CA PRO A 94 8.27 13.08 -4.31
C PRO A 94 9.76 13.03 -4.69
N GLN A 95 10.57 13.97 -4.19
CA GLN A 95 11.97 14.16 -4.58
C GLN A 95 12.11 14.08 -6.13
N ASP A 96 12.99 13.23 -6.61
CA ASP A 96 13.15 12.97 -8.05
C ASP A 96 12.23 11.89 -8.63
N GLY A 97 11.40 11.25 -7.82
CA GLY A 97 10.61 10.09 -8.21
C GLY A 97 9.66 10.38 -9.37
N GLU A 98 8.94 11.50 -9.32
CA GLU A 98 8.01 11.88 -10.39
C GLU A 98 8.75 12.17 -11.70
N ARG A 99 9.87 12.87 -11.66
CA ARG A 99 10.71 13.17 -12.82
C ARG A 99 11.22 11.87 -13.46
N GLN A 100 11.77 10.96 -12.66
CA GLN A 100 12.28 9.67 -13.15
C GLN A 100 11.17 8.84 -13.81
N ILE A 101 9.96 8.79 -13.23
CA ILE A 101 8.81 8.10 -13.82
C ILE A 101 8.47 8.72 -15.19
N ARG A 102 8.35 10.04 -15.27
CA ARG A 102 8.02 10.75 -16.52
C ARG A 102 9.07 10.52 -17.60
N GLU A 103 10.34 10.57 -17.26
CA GLU A 103 11.46 10.29 -18.18
C GLU A 103 11.39 8.86 -18.74
N ARG A 104 11.11 7.86 -17.89
CA ARG A 104 10.97 6.46 -18.33
C ARG A 104 9.73 6.25 -19.22
N LEU A 105 8.62 6.85 -18.85
CA LEU A 105 7.40 6.79 -19.66
C LEU A 105 7.55 7.47 -21.02
N ALA A 106 8.37 8.51 -21.11
CA ALA A 106 8.67 9.20 -22.38
C ALA A 106 9.35 8.29 -23.42
N LEU A 107 10.00 7.19 -22.98
CA LEU A 107 10.57 6.19 -23.88
C LEU A 107 9.52 5.37 -24.63
N GLY A 108 8.23 5.54 -24.34
CA GLY A 108 7.13 4.87 -25.04
C GLY A 108 6.98 3.38 -24.72
N LYS A 109 7.73 2.88 -23.76
CA LYS A 109 7.63 1.50 -23.24
C LYS A 109 6.80 1.49 -21.96
N GLY A 110 6.06 0.40 -21.72
CA GLY A 110 5.37 0.19 -20.45
C GLY A 110 6.38 0.13 -19.29
N LEU A 111 5.95 0.54 -18.11
CA LEU A 111 6.80 0.58 -16.92
C LEU A 111 6.23 -0.32 -15.83
N ILE A 112 7.06 -1.18 -15.26
CA ILE A 112 6.71 -2.03 -14.12
C ILE A 112 7.34 -1.44 -12.85
N PHE A 113 6.49 -1.17 -11.86
CA PHE A 113 6.93 -0.73 -10.54
C PHE A 113 6.97 -1.91 -9.58
N ALA A 114 8.15 -2.22 -9.07
CA ALA A 114 8.32 -3.15 -7.96
C ALA A 114 8.40 -2.36 -6.66
N ALA A 115 7.33 -2.36 -5.88
CA ALA A 115 7.27 -1.67 -4.61
C ALA A 115 7.45 -2.66 -3.45
N PRO A 116 8.41 -2.45 -2.54
CA PRO A 116 8.51 -3.24 -1.33
C PRO A 116 7.34 -2.93 -0.38
N HIS A 117 6.91 -3.91 0.40
CA HIS A 117 5.95 -3.69 1.49
C HIS A 117 6.68 -3.04 2.69
N LEU A 118 7.10 -1.80 2.53
CA LEU A 118 7.84 -1.03 3.51
C LEU A 118 7.06 0.22 3.87
N GLY A 119 6.84 0.46 5.15
CA GLY A 119 6.01 1.57 5.62
C GLY A 119 4.59 1.52 5.04
N ASN A 120 3.94 2.67 4.91
CA ASN A 120 2.62 2.76 4.30
C ASN A 120 2.72 2.80 2.76
N TRP A 121 3.02 1.67 2.14
CA TRP A 121 3.15 1.49 0.69
C TRP A 121 1.88 1.87 -0.10
N GLU A 122 0.70 1.93 0.56
CA GLU A 122 -0.54 2.43 -0.06
C GLU A 122 -0.38 3.87 -0.56
N MET A 123 0.43 4.67 0.11
CA MET A 123 0.77 6.02 -0.34
C MET A 123 1.51 6.01 -1.68
N GLY A 124 2.36 5.01 -1.90
CA GLY A 124 3.04 4.80 -3.18
C GLY A 124 2.06 4.50 -4.32
N VAL A 125 0.97 3.76 -4.05
CA VAL A 125 -0.09 3.51 -5.04
C VAL A 125 -0.74 4.84 -5.45
N HIS A 126 -1.15 5.67 -4.50
CA HIS A 126 -1.74 6.98 -4.80
C HIS A 126 -0.77 7.90 -5.56
N PHE A 127 0.50 7.92 -5.17
CA PHE A 127 1.53 8.69 -5.87
C PHE A 127 1.68 8.25 -7.34
N LEU A 128 1.79 6.95 -7.59
CA LEU A 128 1.91 6.40 -8.94
C LEU A 128 0.68 6.71 -9.79
N THR A 129 -0.52 6.50 -9.25
CA THR A 129 -1.78 6.69 -9.99
C THR A 129 -2.09 8.14 -10.28
N ARG A 130 -1.54 9.07 -9.51
CA ARG A 130 -1.56 10.51 -9.82
C ARG A 130 -0.63 10.87 -10.96
N THR A 131 0.54 10.23 -11.00
CA THR A 131 1.55 10.51 -12.02
C THR A 131 1.20 9.87 -13.36
N THR A 132 0.66 8.64 -13.36
CA THR A 132 0.32 7.87 -14.56
C THR A 132 -0.81 6.89 -14.31
N PRO A 133 -1.65 6.55 -15.33
CA PRO A 133 -2.56 5.42 -15.23
C PRO A 133 -1.81 4.14 -14.90
N THR A 134 -2.23 3.46 -13.85
CA THR A 134 -1.49 2.32 -13.29
C THR A 134 -2.42 1.13 -13.11
N THR A 135 -2.00 -0.06 -13.56
CA THR A 135 -2.66 -1.32 -13.24
C THR A 135 -2.02 -1.92 -11.99
N VAL A 136 -2.81 -2.09 -10.92
CA VAL A 136 -2.36 -2.59 -9.63
C VAL A 136 -2.88 -3.99 -9.41
N LEU A 137 -1.96 -4.97 -9.27
CA LEU A 137 -2.32 -6.32 -8.88
C LEU A 137 -2.56 -6.38 -7.37
N TYR A 138 -3.62 -7.07 -6.94
CA TYR A 138 -3.87 -7.30 -5.53
C TYR A 138 -4.31 -8.74 -5.27
N ARG A 139 -4.01 -9.23 -4.08
CA ARG A 139 -4.54 -10.49 -3.60
C ARG A 139 -5.84 -10.21 -2.85
N PRO A 140 -6.99 -10.78 -3.27
CA PRO A 140 -8.25 -10.60 -2.57
C PRO A 140 -8.15 -11.01 -1.10
N PRO A 141 -8.52 -10.16 -0.15
CA PRO A 141 -8.61 -10.55 1.25
C PRO A 141 -9.78 -11.51 1.47
N ARG A 142 -9.74 -12.28 2.56
CA ARG A 142 -10.82 -13.23 2.89
C ARG A 142 -12.17 -12.56 3.19
N GLN A 143 -12.16 -11.30 3.54
CA GLN A 143 -13.35 -10.53 3.91
C GLN A 143 -13.74 -9.60 2.77
N GLN A 144 -14.88 -9.86 2.14
CA GLN A 144 -15.37 -9.07 0.99
C GLN A 144 -15.56 -7.59 1.32
N VAL A 145 -15.99 -7.25 2.53
CA VAL A 145 -16.17 -5.86 2.94
C VAL A 145 -14.82 -5.11 2.97
N LEU A 146 -13.76 -5.77 3.43
CA LEU A 146 -12.41 -5.19 3.41
C LEU A 146 -11.89 -5.03 1.98
N GLU A 147 -12.16 -6.01 1.13
CA GLU A 147 -11.85 -5.95 -0.29
C GLU A 147 -12.52 -4.76 -0.96
N SER A 148 -13.81 -4.57 -0.75
CA SER A 148 -14.57 -3.46 -1.32
C SER A 148 -14.00 -2.11 -0.91
N VAL A 149 -13.68 -1.90 0.36
CA VAL A 149 -13.08 -0.65 0.86
C VAL A 149 -11.70 -0.42 0.24
N MET A 150 -10.86 -1.44 0.19
CA MET A 150 -9.50 -1.35 -0.34
C MET A 150 -9.50 -1.08 -1.85
N VAL A 151 -10.32 -1.82 -2.62
CA VAL A 151 -10.42 -1.66 -4.08
C VAL A 151 -10.97 -0.29 -4.44
N GLN A 152 -12.03 0.16 -3.76
CA GLN A 152 -12.58 1.52 -3.95
C GLN A 152 -11.55 2.59 -3.57
N GLY A 153 -10.83 2.42 -2.47
CA GLY A 153 -9.81 3.36 -2.02
C GLY A 153 -8.68 3.52 -3.03
N ARG A 154 -8.13 2.42 -3.52
CA ARG A 154 -7.06 2.41 -4.51
C ARG A 154 -7.52 2.86 -5.90
N GLY A 155 -8.78 2.59 -6.25
CA GLY A 155 -9.36 2.92 -7.56
C GLY A 155 -9.83 4.37 -7.72
N ARG A 156 -9.69 5.23 -6.69
CA ARG A 156 -10.17 6.62 -6.72
C ARG A 156 -9.52 7.50 -7.77
N ASP A 157 -8.25 7.23 -8.06
CA ASP A 157 -7.49 7.96 -9.06
C ASP A 157 -7.51 7.22 -10.42
N ARG A 158 -6.38 7.14 -11.08
CA ARG A 158 -6.20 6.46 -12.37
C ARG A 158 -5.77 5.00 -12.20
N ALA A 159 -6.12 4.37 -11.08
CA ALA A 159 -5.78 2.98 -10.81
C ALA A 159 -6.82 2.03 -11.40
N ARG A 160 -6.33 1.01 -12.12
CA ARG A 160 -7.08 -0.20 -12.42
C ARG A 160 -6.63 -1.30 -11.46
N VAL A 161 -7.46 -1.59 -10.48
CA VAL A 161 -7.16 -2.62 -9.45
C VAL A 161 -7.67 -3.97 -9.96
N VAL A 162 -6.78 -4.95 -10.09
CA VAL A 162 -7.10 -6.27 -10.65
C VAL A 162 -6.55 -7.40 -9.78
N PRO A 163 -7.25 -8.54 -9.67
CA PRO A 163 -6.80 -9.64 -8.83
C PRO A 163 -5.54 -10.34 -9.38
N THR A 164 -4.80 -11.04 -8.52
CA THR A 164 -3.62 -11.84 -8.90
C THR A 164 -3.98 -13.20 -9.47
N ASP A 165 -4.88 -13.21 -10.46
CA ASP A 165 -5.27 -14.38 -11.22
C ASP A 165 -4.95 -14.24 -12.72
N ALA A 166 -5.35 -15.22 -13.54
CA ALA A 166 -5.10 -15.21 -14.97
C ALA A 166 -5.72 -13.97 -15.67
N SER A 167 -6.84 -13.45 -15.18
CA SER A 167 -7.50 -12.26 -15.75
C SER A 167 -6.72 -10.99 -15.44
N GLY A 168 -6.27 -10.83 -14.21
CA GLY A 168 -5.45 -9.69 -13.79
C GLY A 168 -4.08 -9.69 -14.45
N ILE A 169 -3.45 -10.87 -14.61
CA ILE A 169 -2.19 -10.98 -15.34
C ILE A 169 -2.38 -10.57 -16.81
N ARG A 170 -3.44 -11.03 -17.49
CA ARG A 170 -3.75 -10.57 -18.85
C ARG A 170 -3.96 -9.06 -18.92
N ALA A 171 -4.68 -8.50 -17.94
CA ALA A 171 -4.89 -7.04 -17.87
C ALA A 171 -3.56 -6.27 -17.75
N LEU A 172 -2.61 -6.79 -16.96
CA LEU A 172 -1.27 -6.21 -16.82
C LEU A 172 -0.49 -6.25 -18.14
N TYR A 173 -0.48 -7.41 -18.83
CA TYR A 173 0.17 -7.52 -20.15
C TYR A 173 -0.44 -6.57 -21.18
N HIS A 174 -1.76 -6.45 -21.21
CA HIS A 174 -2.42 -5.49 -22.11
C HIS A 174 -2.08 -4.03 -21.76
N ALA A 175 -1.97 -3.70 -20.49
CA ALA A 175 -1.55 -2.37 -20.07
C ALA A 175 -0.12 -2.07 -20.53
N LEU A 176 0.81 -3.00 -20.35
CA LEU A 176 2.19 -2.88 -20.82
C LEU A 176 2.28 -2.77 -22.34
N ALA A 177 1.55 -3.63 -23.08
CA ALA A 177 1.58 -3.65 -24.55
C ALA A 177 1.03 -2.35 -25.17
N ARG A 178 0.04 -1.70 -24.53
CA ARG A 178 -0.45 -0.39 -24.96
C ARG A 178 0.55 0.73 -24.66
N GLY A 179 1.68 0.40 -24.00
CA GLY A 179 2.59 1.37 -23.46
C GLY A 179 1.80 2.41 -22.71
N GLU A 180 1.06 2.02 -21.61
CA GLU A 180 0.10 2.96 -21.03
C GLU A 180 0.70 4.35 -21.03
N ARG A 181 0.56 4.99 -22.18
CA ARG A 181 0.90 6.38 -22.40
C ARG A 181 -0.20 7.15 -21.70
N GLY A 182 -0.12 7.15 -20.40
CA GLY A 182 -0.96 8.00 -19.63
C GLY A 182 -0.61 9.43 -19.95
N LEU A 183 -1.23 9.94 -20.94
CA LEU A 183 -1.53 11.34 -21.22
C LEU A 183 -1.74 11.53 -22.74
N ARG A 184 -2.75 10.92 -23.32
CA ARG A 184 -3.47 11.65 -24.36
C ARG A 184 -4.37 12.63 -23.62
N ARG A 185 -3.90 13.83 -23.37
CA ARG A 185 -4.77 15.01 -23.30
C ARG A 185 -5.65 14.93 -24.53
N GLY A 186 -6.94 14.69 -24.34
CA GLY A 186 -7.91 14.86 -25.38
C GLY A 186 -7.69 16.22 -25.99
N ALA A 187 -7.30 16.25 -27.26
CA ALA A 187 -7.38 17.45 -28.05
C ALA A 187 -8.84 17.90 -27.95
N ARG A 188 -9.11 18.94 -27.19
CA ARG A 188 -10.35 19.69 -27.31
C ARG A 188 -10.38 20.21 -28.74
N ARG A 189 -11.10 19.54 -29.61
CA ARG A 189 -11.61 20.19 -30.81
C ARG A 189 -12.55 21.28 -30.28
N ARG A 190 -12.14 22.49 -30.35
CA ARG A 190 -13.06 23.63 -30.32
C ARG A 190 -13.67 23.77 -31.72
N PRO A 191 -14.95 24.13 -31.76
CA PRO A 191 -15.66 24.35 -33.00
C PRO A 191 -15.09 25.51 -33.79
#